data_1eadcfa427c9165d07f7ad98cb33d1fc
#
_entry.id   1eadcfa427c9165d07f7ad98cb33d1fc
#
_cell.length_a   1.000
_cell.length_b   1.000
_cell.length_c   1.000
_cell.angle_alpha   90.00
_cell.angle_beta   90.00
_cell.angle_gamma   90.00
#
_symmetry.space_group_name_H-M   'P 1'
#
loop_
_entity.id
_entity.type
_entity.pdbx_description
1 polymer ?
#
loop_
_entity_poly.entity_id
_entity_poly.type
_entity_poly.pdbx_seq_one_letter_code
_entity_poly.pdbx_strand_id
1 'polypeptide(L)'
;MGGRMLPKYAVFGHQEGDRLLIKAAEIIRESCRREDLIARWGGDEFFILLPKTDIKTAEEITRRIKEKCNSQKDGPVQVSIALGYATKSRAEENSWEVMKEAEDWMYRNKLLHAKSYRNAVISSLKTTLLEKSIETEEHAERLKEMCRKIWESMGLKPQQLDELELLAMLHDIGKVAIKESILTKSGPLTEEEWVEMRKHPEIGYRIARTMPELAPIAEYILSHHERWDGKGYPQGLKGKEIPLLSRILAVADAFDAMTNDRSYRKAMSREEAIAEIKRNAGTQFDPEVVRAFIE
;
A
#
# COMPACT_ATOMS: atom_id res chain seq x y z
N MET A 1 -3.80 29.91 -7.57
CA MET A 1 -2.97 28.76 -7.18
C MET A 1 -3.39 28.29 -5.80
N GLY A 2 -3.88 27.07 -5.64
CA GLY A 2 -4.19 26.48 -4.34
C GLY A 2 -3.16 25.39 -3.99
N GLY A 3 -2.67 25.36 -2.77
CA GLY A 3 -1.76 24.33 -2.30
C GLY A 3 -2.28 23.76 -0.98
N ARG A 4 -2.42 22.43 -0.90
CA ARG A 4 -2.85 21.72 0.30
C ARG A 4 -1.77 20.73 0.73
N MET A 5 -1.44 20.72 2.01
CA MET A 5 -0.49 19.73 2.57
C MET A 5 -1.20 18.40 2.86
N LEU A 6 -0.44 17.30 2.77
CA LEU A 6 -0.96 15.97 3.07
C LEU A 6 -1.17 15.77 4.59
N PRO A 7 -2.16 14.97 5.05
CA PRO A 7 -2.51 14.82 6.46
C PRO A 7 -1.50 13.92 7.22
N LYS A 8 -0.26 14.38 7.35
CA LYS A 8 0.76 13.74 8.23
C LYS A 8 0.70 14.24 9.69
N TYR A 9 -0.17 15.21 9.97
CA TYR A 9 -0.21 15.91 11.26
C TYR A 9 -0.71 15.07 12.43
N ALA A 10 -1.54 14.06 12.17
CA ALA A 10 -2.14 13.24 13.24
C ALA A 10 -1.11 12.36 13.98
N VAL A 11 0.06 12.11 13.36
CA VAL A 11 1.08 11.19 13.89
C VAL A 11 2.20 11.91 14.65
N PHE A 12 2.53 13.17 14.27
CA PHE A 12 3.72 13.88 14.77
C PHE A 12 3.42 15.04 15.75
N GLY A 13 2.14 15.31 16.06
CA GLY A 13 1.72 16.36 16.99
C GLY A 13 1.67 17.77 16.39
N HIS A 14 0.98 18.70 17.09
CA HIS A 14 0.72 20.06 16.61
C HIS A 14 1.99 20.89 16.35
N GLN A 15 3.03 20.75 17.17
CA GLN A 15 4.27 21.52 17.02
C GLN A 15 5.01 21.22 15.71
N GLU A 16 5.07 19.95 15.30
CA GLU A 16 5.70 19.58 14.03
C GLU A 16 4.84 20.02 12.84
N GLY A 17 3.50 20.01 13.00
CA GLY A 17 2.58 20.56 12.01
C GLY A 17 2.80 22.06 11.76
N ASP A 18 2.95 22.85 12.81
CA ASP A 18 3.24 24.29 12.72
C ASP A 18 4.60 24.56 12.07
N ARG A 19 5.63 23.77 12.42
CA ARG A 19 6.94 23.85 11.78
C ARG A 19 6.88 23.59 10.28
N LEU A 20 6.15 22.55 9.85
CA LEU A 20 5.96 22.24 8.44
C LEU A 20 5.22 23.35 7.69
N LEU A 21 4.22 23.99 8.32
CA LEU A 21 3.50 25.13 7.75
C LEU A 21 4.39 26.35 7.57
N ILE A 22 5.22 26.67 8.55
CA ILE A 22 6.19 27.77 8.47
C ILE A 22 7.16 27.51 7.32
N LYS A 23 7.72 26.30 7.26
CA LYS A 23 8.66 25.92 6.22
C LYS A 23 8.03 25.93 4.81
N ALA A 24 6.79 25.48 4.69
CA ALA A 24 6.03 25.58 3.44
C ALA A 24 5.85 27.04 2.99
N ALA A 25 5.50 27.93 3.94
CA ALA A 25 5.34 29.35 3.66
C ALA A 25 6.68 29.98 3.20
N GLU A 26 7.80 29.65 3.83
CA GLU A 26 9.14 30.08 3.43
C GLU A 26 9.47 29.64 2.00
N ILE A 27 9.32 28.35 1.69
CA ILE A 27 9.57 27.80 0.35
C ILE A 27 8.73 28.51 -0.72
N ILE A 28 7.44 28.71 -0.44
CA ILE A 28 6.53 29.43 -1.35
C ILE A 28 7.02 30.86 -1.55
N ARG A 29 7.32 31.58 -0.45
CA ARG A 29 7.76 32.98 -0.48
C ARG A 29 9.05 33.16 -1.30
N GLU A 30 10.03 32.30 -1.09
CA GLU A 30 11.29 32.31 -1.82
C GLU A 30 11.16 31.90 -3.29
N SER A 31 10.05 31.27 -3.65
CA SER A 31 9.76 30.86 -5.02
C SER A 31 8.92 31.86 -5.81
N CYS A 32 8.38 32.87 -5.14
CA CYS A 32 7.53 33.90 -5.72
C CYS A 32 8.26 35.25 -5.81
N ARG A 33 7.76 36.14 -6.67
CA ARG A 33 8.27 37.51 -6.82
C ARG A 33 7.70 38.39 -5.69
N ARG A 34 8.27 39.60 -5.55
CA ARG A 34 7.83 40.57 -4.54
C ARG A 34 6.40 41.04 -4.75
N GLU A 35 5.95 41.13 -6.01
CA GLU A 35 4.61 41.54 -6.43
C GLU A 35 3.56 40.43 -6.33
N ASP A 36 3.98 39.18 -6.12
CA ASP A 36 3.06 38.05 -5.95
C ASP A 36 2.42 38.08 -4.56
N LEU A 37 1.12 37.83 -4.50
CA LEU A 37 0.37 37.82 -3.25
C LEU A 37 0.22 36.38 -2.75
N ILE A 38 0.68 36.14 -1.54
CA ILE A 38 0.62 34.85 -0.88
C ILE A 38 -0.27 34.99 0.34
N ALA A 39 -1.32 34.16 0.41
CA ALA A 39 -2.24 34.11 1.53
C ALA A 39 -2.37 32.68 2.04
N ARG A 40 -2.42 32.51 3.36
CA ARG A 40 -2.90 31.27 3.97
C ARG A 40 -4.42 31.33 4.01
N TRP A 41 -5.08 30.46 3.24
CA TRP A 41 -6.53 30.48 3.09
C TRP A 41 -7.26 29.81 4.27
N GLY A 42 -6.66 28.76 4.85
CA GLY A 42 -7.17 28.04 6.02
C GLY A 42 -6.42 26.74 6.25
N GLY A 43 -6.30 26.31 7.49
CA GLY A 43 -5.63 25.05 7.81
C GLY A 43 -4.24 24.92 7.18
N ASP A 44 -4.08 24.00 6.23
CA ASP A 44 -2.86 23.75 5.47
C ASP A 44 -2.90 24.28 4.03
N GLU A 45 -3.84 25.15 3.71
CA GLU A 45 -4.08 25.68 2.36
C GLU A 45 -3.45 27.06 2.16
N PHE A 46 -2.71 27.21 1.08
CA PHE A 46 -2.13 28.46 0.61
C PHE A 46 -2.72 28.84 -0.74
N PHE A 47 -3.03 30.13 -0.91
CA PHE A 47 -3.42 30.72 -2.16
C PHE A 47 -2.36 31.70 -2.64
N ILE A 48 -1.98 31.62 -3.92
CA ILE A 48 -0.97 32.47 -4.53
C ILE A 48 -1.58 33.14 -5.74
N LEU A 49 -1.66 34.48 -5.74
CA LEU A 49 -2.06 35.26 -6.88
C LEU A 49 -0.79 35.82 -7.56
N LEU A 50 -0.65 35.49 -8.84
CA LEU A 50 0.51 35.87 -9.67
C LEU A 50 0.07 36.91 -10.70
N PRO A 51 0.21 38.24 -10.41
CA PRO A 51 -0.19 39.28 -11.34
C PRO A 51 0.62 39.21 -12.64
N LYS A 52 -0.02 39.46 -13.80
CA LYS A 52 0.61 39.53 -15.12
C LYS A 52 1.50 38.29 -15.44
N THR A 53 1.04 37.11 -15.07
CA THR A 53 1.77 35.87 -15.22
C THR A 53 0.99 34.94 -16.16
N ASP A 54 1.67 34.47 -17.19
CA ASP A 54 1.13 33.48 -18.13
C ASP A 54 1.21 32.05 -17.55
N ILE A 55 0.57 31.11 -18.24
CA ILE A 55 0.50 29.71 -17.82
C ILE A 55 1.87 29.05 -17.72
N LYS A 56 2.81 29.37 -18.61
CA LYS A 56 4.16 28.79 -18.62
C LYS A 56 4.97 29.26 -17.41
N THR A 57 4.89 30.57 -17.11
CA THR A 57 5.57 31.12 -15.94
C THR A 57 4.97 30.60 -14.63
N ALA A 58 3.64 30.39 -14.57
CA ALA A 58 2.99 29.74 -13.42
C ALA A 58 3.46 28.28 -13.24
N GLU A 59 3.65 27.56 -14.33
CA GLU A 59 4.21 26.21 -14.32
C GLU A 59 5.66 26.18 -13.81
N GLU A 60 6.50 27.12 -14.26
CA GLU A 60 7.90 27.25 -13.79
C GLU A 60 7.97 27.54 -12.29
N ILE A 61 7.11 28.42 -11.78
CA ILE A 61 7.03 28.71 -10.34
C ILE A 61 6.62 27.44 -9.58
N THR A 62 5.64 26.70 -10.09
CA THR A 62 5.20 25.43 -9.50
C THR A 62 6.33 24.41 -9.44
N ARG A 63 7.08 24.27 -10.55
CA ARG A 63 8.25 23.38 -10.61
C ARG A 63 9.33 23.78 -9.58
N ARG A 64 9.65 25.08 -9.50
CA ARG A 64 10.63 25.61 -8.53
C ARG A 64 10.23 25.34 -7.07
N ILE A 65 8.94 25.47 -6.73
CA ILE A 65 8.43 25.13 -5.38
C ILE A 65 8.66 23.64 -5.11
N LYS A 66 8.31 22.76 -6.05
CA LYS A 66 8.52 21.31 -5.90
C LYS A 66 9.99 20.93 -5.76
N GLU A 67 10.88 21.52 -6.55
CA GLU A 67 12.32 21.29 -6.48
C GLU A 67 12.88 21.70 -5.11
N LYS A 68 12.46 22.86 -4.59
CA LYS A 68 12.85 23.32 -3.25
C LYS A 68 12.31 22.40 -2.14
N CYS A 69 11.09 21.90 -2.23
CA CYS A 69 10.57 20.91 -1.29
C CYS A 69 11.44 19.63 -1.29
N ASN A 70 11.83 19.15 -2.48
CA ASN A 70 12.62 17.93 -2.63
C ASN A 70 14.08 18.09 -2.17
N SER A 71 14.65 19.29 -2.27
CA SER A 71 16.03 19.57 -1.86
C SER A 71 16.20 19.70 -0.34
N GLN A 72 15.12 19.88 0.40
CA GLN A 72 15.15 20.03 1.86
C GLN A 72 15.29 18.65 2.53
N LYS A 73 16.44 18.46 3.18
CA LYS A 73 16.76 17.22 3.94
C LYS A 73 16.73 17.43 5.47
N ASP A 74 16.35 18.62 5.92
CA ASP A 74 16.42 19.00 7.33
C ASP A 74 15.13 18.63 8.08
N GLY A 75 15.20 17.62 8.93
CA GLY A 75 14.15 17.22 9.87
C GLY A 75 13.55 15.83 9.62
N PRO A 76 12.80 15.31 10.58
CA PRO A 76 12.23 13.96 10.53
C PRO A 76 11.12 13.81 9.48
N VAL A 77 10.52 14.94 9.02
CA VAL A 77 9.44 14.97 8.04
C VAL A 77 9.75 15.95 6.92
N GLN A 78 9.79 15.44 5.69
CA GLN A 78 9.99 16.26 4.50
C GLN A 78 8.71 17.06 4.16
N VAL A 79 8.89 18.36 3.81
CA VAL A 79 7.80 19.20 3.31
C VAL A 79 7.34 18.69 1.94
N SER A 80 6.06 18.46 1.79
CA SER A 80 5.43 18.09 0.51
C SER A 80 4.20 18.96 0.28
N ILE A 81 4.14 19.63 -0.87
CA ILE A 81 3.06 20.55 -1.23
C ILE A 81 2.41 20.07 -2.52
N ALA A 82 1.10 19.80 -2.48
CA ALA A 82 0.32 19.60 -3.70
C ALA A 82 0.01 20.97 -4.31
N LEU A 83 0.28 21.14 -5.59
CA LEU A 83 0.17 22.42 -6.30
C LEU A 83 -0.74 22.27 -7.52
N GLY A 84 -1.60 23.24 -7.72
CA GLY A 84 -2.39 23.44 -8.93
C GLY A 84 -2.36 24.90 -9.37
N TYR A 85 -2.48 25.14 -10.65
CA TYR A 85 -2.47 26.48 -11.21
C TYR A 85 -3.45 26.58 -12.38
N ALA A 86 -4.00 27.77 -12.57
CA ALA A 86 -4.78 28.16 -13.72
C ALA A 86 -4.54 29.65 -14.00
N THR A 87 -4.81 30.10 -15.21
CA THR A 87 -4.54 31.48 -15.63
C THR A 87 -5.78 32.11 -16.19
N LYS A 88 -6.13 33.28 -15.66
CA LYS A 88 -7.17 34.14 -16.25
C LYS A 88 -6.57 34.90 -17.42
N SER A 89 -7.00 34.60 -18.64
CA SER A 89 -6.47 35.17 -19.86
C SER A 89 -7.31 36.33 -20.40
N ARG A 90 -8.61 36.41 -20.02
CA ARG A 90 -9.56 37.42 -20.47
C ARG A 90 -10.24 38.12 -19.30
N ALA A 91 -10.61 39.38 -19.46
CA ALA A 91 -11.26 40.18 -18.40
C ALA A 91 -12.62 39.58 -18.01
N GLU A 92 -13.34 39.02 -18.96
CA GLU A 92 -14.69 38.47 -18.80
C GLU A 92 -14.70 37.08 -18.08
N GLU A 93 -13.56 36.38 -18.01
CA GLU A 93 -13.50 35.11 -17.31
C GLU A 93 -13.81 35.27 -15.84
N ASN A 94 -14.63 34.36 -15.30
CA ASN A 94 -14.99 34.38 -13.88
C ASN A 94 -13.80 33.92 -13.02
N SER A 95 -13.31 34.77 -12.16
CA SER A 95 -12.17 34.47 -11.29
C SER A 95 -12.39 33.24 -10.37
N TRP A 96 -13.66 32.98 -9.98
CA TRP A 96 -14.01 31.78 -9.21
C TRP A 96 -13.87 30.50 -10.02
N GLU A 97 -14.23 30.52 -11.30
CA GLU A 97 -14.05 29.36 -12.19
C GLU A 97 -12.58 29.05 -12.42
N VAL A 98 -11.75 30.08 -12.63
CA VAL A 98 -10.31 29.94 -12.74
C VAL A 98 -9.68 29.39 -11.45
N MET A 99 -10.17 29.86 -10.29
CA MET A 99 -9.70 29.35 -9.00
C MET A 99 -10.08 27.88 -8.81
N LYS A 100 -11.31 27.51 -9.16
CA LYS A 100 -11.79 26.14 -9.12
C LYS A 100 -11.00 25.22 -10.05
N GLU A 101 -10.64 25.68 -11.25
CA GLU A 101 -9.77 24.94 -12.18
C GLU A 101 -8.42 24.65 -11.55
N ALA A 102 -7.80 25.64 -10.88
CA ALA A 102 -6.55 25.45 -10.17
C ALA A 102 -6.68 24.44 -9.00
N GLU A 103 -7.79 24.48 -8.28
CA GLU A 103 -8.10 23.54 -7.19
C GLU A 103 -8.28 22.11 -7.72
N ASP A 104 -9.08 21.94 -8.77
CA ASP A 104 -9.30 20.64 -9.42
C ASP A 104 -7.99 20.04 -9.94
N TRP A 105 -7.11 20.87 -10.52
CA TRP A 105 -5.79 20.47 -10.98
C TRP A 105 -4.89 20.04 -9.81
N MET A 106 -4.89 20.81 -8.72
CA MET A 106 -4.16 20.45 -7.49
C MET A 106 -4.64 19.10 -6.93
N TYR A 107 -5.96 18.90 -6.87
CA TYR A 107 -6.53 17.66 -6.34
C TYR A 107 -6.17 16.43 -7.19
N ARG A 108 -6.25 16.55 -8.53
CA ARG A 108 -5.81 15.49 -9.46
C ARG A 108 -4.33 15.17 -9.27
N ASN A 109 -3.46 16.18 -9.19
CA ASN A 109 -2.04 15.97 -8.93
C ASN A 109 -1.79 15.31 -7.56
N LYS A 110 -2.53 15.68 -6.53
CA LYS A 110 -2.45 15.06 -5.20
C LYS A 110 -2.76 13.57 -5.26
N LEU A 111 -3.83 13.18 -5.96
CA LEU A 111 -4.21 11.78 -6.14
C LEU A 111 -3.16 10.99 -6.94
N LEU A 112 -2.63 11.57 -8.01
CA LEU A 112 -1.59 10.93 -8.83
C LEU A 112 -0.30 10.72 -8.03
N HIS A 113 0.14 11.73 -7.28
CA HIS A 113 1.34 11.61 -6.43
C HIS A 113 1.15 10.63 -5.27
N ALA A 114 -0.01 10.62 -4.62
CA ALA A 114 -0.33 9.64 -3.58
C ALA A 114 -0.30 8.21 -4.13
N LYS A 115 -0.88 7.99 -5.31
CA LYS A 115 -0.85 6.69 -5.99
C LYS A 115 0.58 6.28 -6.40
N SER A 116 1.36 7.21 -6.94
CA SER A 116 2.75 6.96 -7.32
C SER A 116 3.63 6.64 -6.12
N TYR A 117 3.50 7.40 -5.01
CA TYR A 117 4.21 7.14 -3.76
C TYR A 117 3.83 5.77 -3.17
N ARG A 118 2.53 5.47 -3.09
CA ARG A 118 2.04 4.16 -2.65
C ARG A 118 2.66 3.02 -3.47
N ASN A 119 2.64 3.14 -4.80
CA ASN A 119 3.21 2.14 -5.68
C ASN A 119 4.73 1.98 -5.49
N ALA A 120 5.46 3.08 -5.28
CA ALA A 120 6.90 3.04 -5.02
C ALA A 120 7.23 2.34 -3.69
N VAL A 121 6.48 2.62 -2.63
CA VAL A 121 6.62 1.95 -1.32
C VAL A 121 6.32 0.45 -1.45
N ILE A 122 5.21 0.07 -2.07
CA ILE A 122 4.83 -1.32 -2.30
C ILE A 122 5.90 -2.05 -3.13
N SER A 123 6.40 -1.42 -4.20
CA SER A 123 7.46 -1.98 -5.05
C SER A 123 8.75 -2.20 -4.26
N SER A 124 9.16 -1.25 -3.42
CA SER A 124 10.36 -1.38 -2.58
C SER A 124 10.23 -2.52 -1.57
N LEU A 125 9.07 -2.65 -0.92
CA LEU A 125 8.81 -3.74 0.01
C LEU A 125 8.81 -5.10 -0.69
N LYS A 126 8.17 -5.19 -1.88
CA LYS A 126 8.17 -6.38 -2.72
C LYS A 126 9.60 -6.79 -3.07
N THR A 127 10.44 -5.86 -3.54
CA THR A 127 11.85 -6.14 -3.86
C THR A 127 12.60 -6.65 -2.63
N THR A 128 12.44 -6.01 -1.46
CA THR A 128 13.09 -6.45 -0.22
C THR A 128 12.66 -7.85 0.19
N LEU A 129 11.37 -8.20 0.03
CA LEU A 129 10.86 -9.54 0.32
C LEU A 129 11.46 -10.57 -0.62
N LEU A 130 11.49 -10.30 -1.93
CA LEU A 130 12.03 -11.19 -2.96
C LEU A 130 13.54 -11.42 -2.79
N GLU A 131 14.30 -10.41 -2.36
CA GLU A 131 15.73 -10.55 -2.10
C GLU A 131 16.04 -11.39 -0.86
N LYS A 132 15.14 -11.41 0.13
CA LYS A 132 15.36 -12.11 1.41
C LYS A 132 14.68 -13.47 1.50
N SER A 133 13.63 -13.72 0.74
CA SER A 133 12.85 -14.96 0.81
C SER A 133 13.02 -15.79 -0.46
N ILE A 134 12.67 -17.09 -0.39
CA ILE A 134 12.64 -17.99 -1.55
C ILE A 134 11.45 -17.69 -2.47
N GLU A 135 10.61 -16.72 -2.10
CA GLU A 135 9.45 -16.36 -2.89
C GLU A 135 9.83 -15.64 -4.16
N THR A 136 9.14 -15.98 -5.24
CA THR A 136 9.41 -15.43 -6.56
C THR A 136 8.30 -14.46 -6.98
N GLU A 137 8.60 -13.58 -7.92
CA GLU A 137 7.60 -12.70 -8.52
C GLU A 137 6.47 -13.48 -9.18
N GLU A 138 6.81 -14.59 -9.82
CA GLU A 138 5.85 -15.50 -10.45
C GLU A 138 4.87 -16.11 -9.44
N HIS A 139 5.33 -16.46 -8.23
CA HIS A 139 4.46 -16.90 -7.14
C HIS A 139 3.42 -15.83 -6.79
N ALA A 140 3.86 -14.60 -6.55
CA ALA A 140 2.95 -13.50 -6.22
C ALA A 140 1.91 -13.22 -7.33
N GLU A 141 2.32 -13.27 -8.61
CA GLU A 141 1.39 -13.07 -9.72
C GLU A 141 0.39 -14.23 -9.87
N ARG A 142 0.82 -15.50 -9.67
CA ARG A 142 -0.09 -16.65 -9.66
C ARG A 142 -1.10 -16.56 -8.52
N LEU A 143 -0.68 -16.16 -7.32
CA LEU A 143 -1.58 -15.95 -6.19
C LEU A 143 -2.62 -14.88 -6.50
N LYS A 144 -2.22 -13.75 -7.06
CA LYS A 144 -3.13 -12.68 -7.46
C LYS A 144 -4.19 -13.17 -8.43
N GLU A 145 -3.79 -13.92 -9.46
CA GLU A 145 -4.70 -14.46 -10.45
C GLU A 145 -5.71 -15.44 -9.83
N MET A 146 -5.25 -16.35 -8.96
CA MET A 146 -6.12 -17.29 -8.27
C MET A 146 -7.07 -16.58 -7.31
N CYS A 147 -6.57 -15.65 -6.51
CA CYS A 147 -7.38 -14.84 -5.60
C CYS A 147 -8.45 -14.04 -6.35
N ARG A 148 -8.14 -13.49 -7.52
CA ARG A 148 -9.11 -12.78 -8.36
C ARG A 148 -10.23 -13.69 -8.84
N LYS A 149 -9.91 -14.89 -9.31
CA LYS A 149 -10.93 -15.88 -9.75
C LYS A 149 -11.87 -16.26 -8.61
N ILE A 150 -11.33 -16.49 -7.41
CA ILE A 150 -12.15 -16.76 -6.22
C ILE A 150 -13.03 -15.54 -5.89
N TRP A 151 -12.46 -14.34 -5.95
CA TRP A 151 -13.17 -13.08 -5.71
C TRP A 151 -14.35 -12.89 -6.68
N GLU A 152 -14.15 -13.15 -7.98
CA GLU A 152 -15.17 -13.09 -9.02
C GLU A 152 -16.30 -14.11 -8.76
N SER A 153 -15.93 -15.38 -8.49
CA SER A 153 -16.89 -16.45 -8.20
C SER A 153 -17.72 -16.15 -6.94
N MET A 154 -17.14 -15.52 -5.92
CA MET A 154 -17.82 -15.13 -4.69
C MET A 154 -18.63 -13.83 -4.81
N GLY A 155 -18.55 -13.08 -5.90
CA GLY A 155 -19.23 -11.80 -6.11
C GLY A 155 -18.88 -10.72 -5.10
N LEU A 156 -17.61 -10.62 -4.69
CA LEU A 156 -17.14 -9.68 -3.67
C LEU A 156 -17.00 -8.24 -4.22
N LYS A 157 -16.94 -7.25 -3.33
CA LYS A 157 -16.86 -5.82 -3.69
C LYS A 157 -15.51 -5.45 -4.31
N PRO A 158 -15.46 -4.48 -5.25
CA PRO A 158 -14.20 -4.04 -5.90
C PRO A 158 -13.08 -3.65 -4.92
N GLN A 159 -13.40 -2.97 -3.81
CA GLN A 159 -12.40 -2.59 -2.80
C GLN A 159 -11.70 -3.80 -2.17
N GLN A 160 -12.41 -4.93 -2.04
CA GLN A 160 -11.85 -6.17 -1.50
C GLN A 160 -10.87 -6.84 -2.48
N LEU A 161 -10.98 -6.57 -3.79
CA LEU A 161 -10.02 -7.05 -4.76
C LEU A 161 -8.67 -6.35 -4.60
N ASP A 162 -8.65 -5.02 -4.47
CA ASP A 162 -7.41 -4.26 -4.26
C ASP A 162 -6.67 -4.71 -3.00
N GLU A 163 -7.41 -4.94 -1.90
CA GLU A 163 -6.85 -5.45 -0.64
C GLU A 163 -6.35 -6.90 -0.78
N LEU A 164 -7.06 -7.74 -1.50
CA LEU A 164 -6.71 -9.14 -1.72
C LEU A 164 -5.46 -9.27 -2.61
N GLU A 165 -5.35 -8.46 -3.67
CA GLU A 165 -4.17 -8.42 -4.53
C GLU A 165 -2.93 -7.93 -3.76
N LEU A 166 -3.10 -6.91 -2.92
CA LEU A 166 -2.03 -6.40 -2.07
C LEU A 166 -1.61 -7.44 -1.02
N LEU A 167 -2.58 -8.14 -0.43
CA LEU A 167 -2.34 -9.23 0.50
C LEU A 167 -1.58 -10.38 -0.19
N ALA A 168 -1.98 -10.79 -1.38
CA ALA A 168 -1.30 -11.83 -2.15
C ALA A 168 0.18 -11.51 -2.41
N MET A 169 0.51 -10.24 -2.63
CA MET A 169 1.90 -9.80 -2.84
C MET A 169 2.73 -9.70 -1.56
N LEU A 170 2.12 -9.41 -0.42
CA LEU A 170 2.85 -8.99 0.78
C LEU A 170 2.47 -9.77 2.05
N HIS A 171 1.68 -10.87 1.94
CA HIS A 171 1.29 -11.67 3.10
C HIS A 171 2.48 -12.13 3.94
N ASP A 172 3.57 -12.42 3.29
CA ASP A 172 4.81 -12.93 3.86
C ASP A 172 5.85 -11.84 4.17
N ILE A 173 5.49 -10.55 4.16
CA ILE A 173 6.45 -9.44 4.38
C ILE A 173 7.21 -9.57 5.71
N GLY A 174 6.65 -10.24 6.69
CA GLY A 174 7.32 -10.48 7.97
C GLY A 174 8.53 -11.42 7.88
N LYS A 175 8.68 -12.17 6.80
CA LYS A 175 9.86 -13.03 6.55
C LYS A 175 11.16 -12.22 6.43
N VAL A 176 11.08 -10.92 6.14
CA VAL A 176 12.27 -10.04 6.11
C VAL A 176 13.04 -10.00 7.44
N ALA A 177 12.38 -10.32 8.56
CA ALA A 177 13.01 -10.36 9.88
C ALA A 177 13.36 -11.79 10.34
N ILE A 178 13.04 -12.81 9.56
CA ILE A 178 13.44 -14.19 9.84
C ILE A 178 14.88 -14.41 9.40
N LYS A 179 15.60 -15.23 10.14
CA LYS A 179 17.01 -15.54 9.82
C LYS A 179 17.09 -16.24 8.47
N GLU A 180 18.02 -15.80 7.64
CA GLU A 180 18.25 -16.37 6.30
C GLU A 180 18.55 -17.87 6.35
N SER A 181 19.31 -18.33 7.35
CA SER A 181 19.60 -19.76 7.56
C SER A 181 18.36 -20.63 7.78
N ILE A 182 17.25 -20.05 8.23
CA ILE A 182 15.96 -20.73 8.38
C ILE A 182 15.20 -20.69 7.05
N LEU A 183 15.17 -19.53 6.38
CA LEU A 183 14.46 -19.34 5.12
C LEU A 183 15.03 -20.19 3.98
N THR A 184 16.37 -20.31 3.91
CA THR A 184 17.09 -21.01 2.82
C THR A 184 17.45 -22.45 3.13
N LYS A 185 16.98 -22.99 4.26
CA LYS A 185 17.31 -24.36 4.67
C LYS A 185 16.78 -25.39 3.68
N SER A 186 17.65 -26.26 3.20
CA SER A 186 17.32 -27.30 2.21
C SER A 186 16.63 -28.54 2.80
N GLY A 187 16.53 -28.63 4.13
CA GLY A 187 15.89 -29.73 4.85
C GLY A 187 14.71 -29.27 5.73
N PRO A 188 14.07 -30.17 6.46
CA PRO A 188 13.00 -29.83 7.37
C PRO A 188 13.49 -28.90 8.49
N LEU A 189 12.64 -27.98 8.92
CA LEU A 189 12.90 -27.11 10.07
C LEU A 189 12.82 -27.91 11.38
N THR A 190 13.67 -27.58 12.36
CA THR A 190 13.54 -28.09 13.74
C THR A 190 12.35 -27.40 14.43
N GLU A 191 11.96 -27.90 15.60
CA GLU A 191 10.89 -27.27 16.37
C GLU A 191 11.21 -25.82 16.76
N GLU A 192 12.47 -25.53 17.13
CA GLU A 192 12.92 -24.17 17.46
C GLU A 192 12.89 -23.26 16.23
N GLU A 193 13.29 -23.75 15.06
CA GLU A 193 13.22 -23.02 13.80
C GLU A 193 11.76 -22.77 13.38
N TRP A 194 10.87 -23.74 13.63
CA TRP A 194 9.42 -23.55 13.42
C TRP A 194 8.82 -22.49 14.33
N VAL A 195 9.22 -22.44 15.61
CA VAL A 195 8.81 -21.37 16.54
C VAL A 195 9.23 -20.00 15.99
N GLU A 196 10.43 -19.90 15.42
CA GLU A 196 10.89 -18.63 14.80
C GLU A 196 10.13 -18.33 13.51
N MET A 197 9.95 -19.30 12.61
CA MET A 197 9.22 -19.14 11.37
C MET A 197 7.78 -18.66 11.60
N ARG A 198 7.08 -19.23 12.60
CA ARG A 198 5.69 -18.85 12.93
C ARG A 198 5.51 -17.42 13.43
N LYS A 199 6.59 -16.68 13.66
CA LYS A 199 6.51 -15.25 14.05
C LYS A 199 6.26 -14.31 12.87
N HIS A 200 6.50 -14.74 11.61
CA HIS A 200 6.39 -13.83 10.47
C HIS A 200 5.01 -13.18 10.30
N PRO A 201 3.84 -13.81 10.60
CA PRO A 201 2.56 -13.12 10.51
C PRO A 201 2.45 -11.96 11.49
N GLU A 202 2.92 -12.12 12.72
CA GLU A 202 2.93 -11.04 13.74
C GLU A 202 3.91 -9.92 13.36
N ILE A 203 5.07 -10.26 12.81
CA ILE A 203 6.05 -9.28 12.33
C ILE A 203 5.48 -8.52 11.15
N GLY A 204 4.88 -9.22 10.17
CA GLY A 204 4.23 -8.63 9.02
C GLY A 204 3.08 -7.70 9.42
N TYR A 205 2.27 -8.10 10.37
CA TYR A 205 1.22 -7.27 10.98
C TYR A 205 1.77 -5.97 11.54
N ARG A 206 2.85 -6.04 12.34
CA ARG A 206 3.49 -4.85 12.92
C ARG A 206 4.03 -3.92 11.84
N ILE A 207 4.69 -4.46 10.81
CA ILE A 207 5.15 -3.69 9.66
C ILE A 207 3.96 -3.01 8.96
N ALA A 208 2.93 -3.77 8.63
CA ALA A 208 1.77 -3.24 7.90
C ALA A 208 1.03 -2.14 8.70
N ARG A 209 0.89 -2.28 10.00
CA ARG A 209 0.24 -1.26 10.85
C ARG A 209 0.98 0.07 10.93
N THR A 210 2.28 0.10 10.71
CA THR A 210 3.06 1.36 10.72
C THR A 210 2.97 2.12 9.40
N MET A 211 2.45 1.50 8.34
CA MET A 211 2.37 2.05 6.99
C MET A 211 0.91 2.27 6.59
N PRO A 212 0.47 3.52 6.37
CA PRO A 212 -0.91 3.81 5.96
C PRO A 212 -1.36 3.04 4.72
N GLU A 213 -0.43 2.77 3.80
CA GLU A 213 -0.67 2.04 2.55
C GLU A 213 -0.99 0.56 2.77
N LEU A 214 -0.49 -0.04 3.85
CA LEU A 214 -0.65 -1.46 4.18
C LEU A 214 -1.59 -1.69 5.36
N ALA A 215 -1.91 -0.66 6.15
CA ALA A 215 -2.77 -0.78 7.33
C ALA A 215 -4.10 -1.51 7.06
N PRO A 216 -4.77 -1.33 5.89
CA PRO A 216 -6.00 -2.06 5.58
C PRO A 216 -5.83 -3.58 5.53
N ILE A 217 -4.66 -4.09 5.17
CA ILE A 217 -4.40 -5.54 5.04
C ILE A 217 -3.69 -6.15 6.26
N ALA A 218 -3.39 -5.36 7.29
CA ALA A 218 -2.60 -5.83 8.44
C ALA A 218 -3.22 -7.04 9.15
N GLU A 219 -4.53 -6.99 9.45
CA GLU A 219 -5.24 -8.11 10.08
C GLU A 219 -5.28 -9.36 9.18
N TYR A 220 -5.32 -9.17 7.87
CA TYR A 220 -5.28 -10.30 6.92
C TYR A 220 -3.89 -10.95 6.90
N ILE A 221 -2.81 -10.15 6.97
CA ILE A 221 -1.44 -10.65 7.13
C ILE A 221 -1.31 -11.45 8.43
N LEU A 222 -1.86 -10.94 9.55
CA LEU A 222 -1.79 -11.64 10.83
C LEU A 222 -2.44 -13.03 10.75
N SER A 223 -3.56 -13.15 10.01
CA SER A 223 -4.45 -14.31 10.05
C SER A 223 -4.30 -15.27 8.86
N HIS A 224 -3.31 -15.08 7.96
CA HIS A 224 -3.23 -15.90 6.73
C HIS A 224 -2.83 -17.36 6.96
N HIS A 225 -2.26 -17.67 8.11
CA HIS A 225 -1.96 -19.06 8.53
C HIS A 225 -2.97 -19.63 9.54
N GLU A 226 -4.09 -18.94 9.76
CA GLU A 226 -5.17 -19.51 10.53
C GLU A 226 -5.87 -20.62 9.73
N ARG A 227 -6.43 -21.58 10.46
CA ARG A 227 -7.11 -22.73 9.88
C ARG A 227 -8.59 -22.71 10.29
N TRP A 228 -9.44 -23.15 9.39
CA TRP A 228 -10.88 -23.21 9.65
C TRP A 228 -11.25 -23.96 10.94
N ASP A 229 -10.49 -25.01 11.28
CA ASP A 229 -10.67 -25.82 12.49
C ASP A 229 -10.15 -25.19 13.77
N GLY A 230 -9.49 -24.01 13.71
CA GLY A 230 -8.90 -23.31 14.86
C GLY A 230 -7.53 -23.84 15.29
N LYS A 231 -6.90 -24.72 14.48
CA LYS A 231 -5.56 -25.27 14.75
C LYS A 231 -4.46 -24.50 14.04
N GLY A 232 -4.77 -23.33 13.52
CA GLY A 232 -3.82 -22.41 12.87
C GLY A 232 -3.03 -21.58 13.87
N TYR A 233 -2.35 -20.57 13.37
CA TYR A 233 -1.56 -19.63 14.15
C TYR A 233 -1.60 -18.22 13.52
N PRO A 234 -1.30 -17.15 14.29
CA PRO A 234 -0.82 -17.11 15.66
C PRO A 234 -1.95 -17.07 16.72
N GLN A 235 -3.21 -16.79 16.33
CA GLN A 235 -4.31 -16.49 17.26
C GLN A 235 -5.21 -17.70 17.55
N GLY A 236 -5.19 -18.73 16.69
CA GLY A 236 -6.08 -19.88 16.78
C GLY A 236 -7.55 -19.55 16.45
N LEU A 237 -7.77 -18.58 15.56
CA LEU A 237 -9.11 -18.19 15.08
C LEU A 237 -9.80 -19.36 14.38
N LYS A 238 -11.13 -19.47 14.53
CA LYS A 238 -11.91 -20.58 14.00
C LYS A 238 -13.05 -20.10 13.08
N GLY A 239 -13.21 -20.78 11.96
CA GLY A 239 -14.34 -20.53 11.08
C GLY A 239 -14.40 -19.10 10.57
N LYS A 240 -15.52 -18.42 10.75
CA LYS A 240 -15.76 -17.04 10.28
C LYS A 240 -15.09 -15.96 11.16
N GLU A 241 -14.44 -16.31 12.25
CA GLU A 241 -13.57 -15.39 13.00
C GLU A 241 -12.33 -15.01 12.16
N ILE A 242 -11.89 -15.91 11.27
CA ILE A 242 -10.82 -15.66 10.31
C ILE A 242 -11.33 -14.68 9.25
N PRO A 243 -10.65 -13.56 9.00
CA PRO A 243 -11.03 -12.62 7.93
C PRO A 243 -11.18 -13.32 6.57
N LEU A 244 -12.20 -12.94 5.80
CA LEU A 244 -12.50 -13.61 4.52
C LEU A 244 -11.31 -13.61 3.55
N LEU A 245 -10.60 -12.48 3.42
CA LEU A 245 -9.48 -12.37 2.49
C LEU A 245 -8.32 -13.28 2.89
N SER A 246 -8.09 -13.51 4.18
CA SER A 246 -7.11 -14.49 4.68
C SER A 246 -7.52 -15.92 4.35
N ARG A 247 -8.83 -16.25 4.44
CA ARG A 247 -9.35 -17.57 4.04
C ARG A 247 -9.21 -17.83 2.55
N ILE A 248 -9.41 -16.80 1.70
CA ILE A 248 -9.20 -16.87 0.25
C ILE A 248 -7.73 -17.09 -0.06
N LEU A 249 -6.86 -16.29 0.52
CA LEU A 249 -5.41 -16.43 0.32
C LEU A 249 -4.91 -17.81 0.75
N ALA A 250 -5.37 -18.35 1.88
CA ALA A 250 -4.94 -19.66 2.37
C ALA A 250 -5.21 -20.80 1.37
N VAL A 251 -6.32 -20.76 0.64
CA VAL A 251 -6.62 -21.75 -0.41
C VAL A 251 -5.69 -21.55 -1.61
N ALA A 252 -5.51 -20.31 -2.07
CA ALA A 252 -4.68 -19.98 -3.22
C ALA A 252 -3.19 -20.33 -2.95
N ASP A 253 -2.67 -19.95 -1.79
CA ASP A 253 -1.28 -20.22 -1.41
C ASP A 253 -1.02 -21.73 -1.25
N ALA A 254 -1.91 -22.47 -0.59
CA ALA A 254 -1.78 -23.91 -0.47
C ALA A 254 -1.80 -24.59 -1.84
N PHE A 255 -2.66 -24.15 -2.77
CA PHE A 255 -2.71 -24.70 -4.11
C PHE A 255 -1.43 -24.39 -4.90
N ASP A 256 -0.94 -23.15 -4.87
CA ASP A 256 0.32 -22.78 -5.52
C ASP A 256 1.50 -23.57 -4.93
N ALA A 257 1.53 -23.68 -3.61
CA ALA A 257 2.54 -24.46 -2.91
C ALA A 257 2.55 -25.94 -3.34
N MET A 258 1.40 -26.53 -3.64
CA MET A 258 1.28 -27.92 -4.07
C MET A 258 1.64 -28.14 -5.54
N THR A 259 1.33 -27.17 -6.40
CA THR A 259 1.48 -27.31 -7.87
C THR A 259 2.78 -26.77 -8.44
N ASN A 260 3.67 -26.23 -7.59
CA ASN A 260 5.00 -25.77 -8.00
C ASN A 260 6.12 -26.54 -7.27
N ASP A 261 7.26 -26.71 -7.95
CA ASP A 261 8.44 -27.34 -7.36
C ASP A 261 9.00 -26.49 -6.22
N ARG A 262 9.32 -27.13 -5.11
CA ARG A 262 10.05 -26.53 -3.99
C ARG A 262 11.36 -27.30 -3.77
N SER A 263 12.34 -26.70 -3.14
CA SER A 263 13.67 -27.26 -2.91
C SER A 263 13.66 -28.66 -2.28
N TYR A 264 12.59 -29.01 -1.57
CA TYR A 264 12.42 -30.27 -0.83
C TYR A 264 11.27 -31.14 -1.34
N ARG A 265 10.47 -30.72 -2.36
CA ARG A 265 9.31 -31.47 -2.88
C ARG A 265 9.02 -31.13 -4.34
N LYS A 266 8.77 -32.16 -5.16
CA LYS A 266 8.23 -32.00 -6.52
C LYS A 266 6.77 -31.57 -6.51
N ALA A 267 6.37 -30.84 -7.53
CA ALA A 267 4.98 -30.43 -7.76
C ALA A 267 4.04 -31.64 -7.86
N MET A 268 2.84 -31.48 -7.31
CA MET A 268 1.70 -32.39 -7.56
C MET A 268 1.04 -32.02 -8.88
N SER A 269 0.29 -32.95 -9.47
CA SER A 269 -0.63 -32.59 -10.55
C SER A 269 -1.72 -31.65 -10.05
N ARG A 270 -2.30 -30.91 -10.98
CA ARG A 270 -3.41 -29.98 -10.65
C ARG A 270 -4.61 -30.74 -10.04
N GLU A 271 -4.92 -31.92 -10.57
CA GLU A 271 -6.00 -32.78 -10.11
C GLU A 271 -5.78 -33.27 -8.68
N GLU A 272 -4.56 -33.71 -8.37
CA GLU A 272 -4.17 -34.13 -7.01
C GLU A 272 -4.27 -32.97 -6.01
N ALA A 273 -3.79 -31.78 -6.38
CA ALA A 273 -3.87 -30.59 -5.54
C ALA A 273 -5.32 -30.16 -5.26
N ILE A 274 -6.20 -30.18 -6.29
CA ILE A 274 -7.64 -29.92 -6.13
C ILE A 274 -8.28 -30.97 -5.19
N ALA A 275 -7.93 -32.25 -5.34
CA ALA A 275 -8.45 -33.30 -4.46
C ALA A 275 -8.00 -33.08 -3.01
N GLU A 276 -6.76 -32.61 -2.78
CA GLU A 276 -6.26 -32.28 -1.46
C GLU A 276 -6.98 -31.08 -0.84
N ILE A 277 -7.19 -30.01 -1.60
CA ILE A 277 -7.96 -28.82 -1.15
C ILE A 277 -9.39 -29.27 -0.78
N LYS A 278 -10.06 -30.06 -1.60
CA LYS A 278 -11.42 -30.60 -1.31
C LYS A 278 -11.44 -31.43 -0.02
N ARG A 279 -10.47 -32.30 0.20
CA ARG A 279 -10.38 -33.16 1.38
C ARG A 279 -10.23 -32.37 2.66
N ASN A 280 -9.56 -31.22 2.59
CA ASN A 280 -9.33 -30.33 3.72
C ASN A 280 -10.37 -29.21 3.88
N ALA A 281 -11.45 -29.20 3.09
CA ALA A 281 -12.59 -28.31 3.29
C ALA A 281 -13.27 -28.60 4.64
N GLY A 282 -13.49 -27.56 5.45
CA GLY A 282 -14.04 -27.68 6.81
C GLY A 282 -13.01 -28.00 7.90
N THR A 283 -11.76 -28.28 7.52
CA THR A 283 -10.64 -28.44 8.47
C THR A 283 -9.59 -27.35 8.29
N GLN A 284 -8.78 -27.42 7.26
CA GLN A 284 -7.81 -26.37 6.97
C GLN A 284 -8.47 -25.17 6.29
N PHE A 285 -9.37 -25.41 5.35
CA PHE A 285 -9.92 -24.40 4.47
C PHE A 285 -11.42 -24.17 4.71
N ASP A 286 -11.86 -22.93 4.43
CA ASP A 286 -13.26 -22.57 4.40
C ASP A 286 -14.00 -23.34 3.27
N PRO A 287 -15.06 -24.10 3.56
CA PRO A 287 -15.81 -24.83 2.53
C PRO A 287 -16.43 -23.93 1.45
N GLU A 288 -16.83 -22.69 1.80
CA GLU A 288 -17.39 -21.72 0.84
C GLU A 288 -16.32 -21.25 -0.14
N VAL A 289 -15.11 -20.94 0.37
CA VAL A 289 -13.98 -20.53 -0.47
C VAL A 289 -13.50 -21.69 -1.34
N VAL A 290 -13.41 -22.91 -0.80
CA VAL A 290 -13.06 -24.10 -1.58
C VAL A 290 -14.04 -24.33 -2.74
N ARG A 291 -15.34 -24.15 -2.52
CA ARG A 291 -16.34 -24.25 -3.60
C ARG A 291 -16.09 -23.21 -4.69
N ALA A 292 -15.92 -21.95 -4.31
CA ALA A 292 -15.66 -20.85 -5.24
C ALA A 292 -14.32 -21.01 -6.02
N PHE A 293 -13.34 -21.67 -5.42
CA PHE A 293 -12.06 -21.97 -6.09
C PHE A 293 -12.17 -23.05 -7.15
N ILE A 294 -13.13 -23.99 -7.02
CA ILE A 294 -13.28 -25.16 -7.90
C ILE A 294 -14.21 -24.88 -9.08
N GLU A 295 -15.19 -23.99 -8.90
CA GLU A 295 -16.10 -23.50 -9.94
C GLU A 295 -15.36 -22.66 -10.98
#